data_9dc44ecd9878a2c118a191c4bf252361
#
_entry.id   9dc44ecd9878a2c118a191c4bf252361
#
_cell.length_a   1.000
_cell.length_b   1.000
_cell.length_c   1.000
_cell.angle_alpha   90.00
_cell.angle_beta   90.00
_cell.angle_gamma   90.00
#
_symmetry.space_group_name_H-M   'P 1'
#
loop_
_entity.id
_entity.type
_entity.pdbx_description
1 polymer ?
#
loop_
_entity_poly.entity_id
_entity_poly.type
_entity_poly.pdbx_seq_one_letter_code
_entity_poly.pdbx_strand_id
1 'polypeptide(L)'
;VGADAVLLIAACLTPDECHTLTIQAHELGLEVLLEVHSTSELSYIYKETDMVGVNNRNLGSFVTDIENSFRIAEELKKAIAEIDFQTPPLLVSESGISHPETIRELRSAGFRGFLMGETFMRTDDPGSTLEELIHGI
;
A
#
# COMPACT_ATOMS: atom_id res chain seq x y z
N VAL A 1 11.89 -12.44 14.63
CA VAL A 1 11.05 -11.54 15.45
C VAL A 1 9.56 -11.85 15.37
N GLY A 2 9.15 -12.86 14.57
CA GLY A 2 7.74 -13.26 14.45
C GLY A 2 6.89 -12.40 13.50
N ALA A 3 7.51 -11.67 12.59
CA ALA A 3 6.78 -10.93 11.57
C ALA A 3 6.22 -11.88 10.49
N ASP A 4 5.09 -11.53 9.88
CA ASP A 4 4.47 -12.25 8.78
C ASP A 4 4.70 -11.57 7.42
N ALA A 5 4.99 -10.27 7.43
CA ALA A 5 5.24 -9.47 6.24
C ALA A 5 6.34 -8.43 6.47
N VAL A 6 6.96 -7.99 5.40
CA VAL A 6 7.94 -6.90 5.39
C VAL A 6 7.51 -5.78 4.45
N LEU A 7 7.83 -4.55 4.82
CA LEU A 7 7.63 -3.37 3.99
C LEU A 7 8.93 -3.05 3.25
N LEU A 8 8.85 -2.98 1.93
CA LEU A 8 9.93 -2.48 1.06
C LEU A 8 9.50 -1.15 0.46
N ILE A 9 10.31 -0.12 0.65
CA ILE A 9 10.01 1.24 0.19
C ILE A 9 10.80 1.52 -1.08
N ALA A 10 10.12 1.67 -2.22
CA ALA A 10 10.75 1.90 -3.52
C ALA A 10 11.68 3.11 -3.50
N ALA A 11 11.28 4.19 -2.85
CA ALA A 11 12.09 5.40 -2.74
C ALA A 11 13.45 5.20 -2.05
N CYS A 12 13.62 4.13 -1.28
CA CYS A 12 14.84 3.82 -0.52
C CYS A 12 15.72 2.76 -1.20
N LEU A 13 15.26 2.15 -2.28
CA LEU A 13 15.88 0.99 -2.92
C LEU A 13 16.00 1.19 -4.43
N THR A 14 16.90 0.42 -5.06
CA THR A 14 16.86 0.23 -6.51
C THR A 14 15.87 -0.90 -6.86
N PRO A 15 15.38 -0.99 -8.11
CA PRO A 15 14.54 -2.12 -8.54
C PRO A 15 15.18 -3.49 -8.28
N ASP A 16 16.48 -3.63 -8.56
CA ASP A 16 17.20 -4.90 -8.34
C ASP A 16 17.31 -5.26 -6.87
N GLU A 17 17.61 -4.27 -6.01
CA GLU A 17 17.65 -4.48 -4.56
C GLU A 17 16.28 -4.90 -4.04
N CYS A 18 15.22 -4.24 -4.50
CA CYS A 18 13.84 -4.56 -4.11
C CYS A 18 13.47 -5.99 -4.52
N HIS A 19 13.81 -6.39 -5.75
CA HIS A 19 13.56 -7.76 -6.22
C HIS A 19 14.33 -8.80 -5.41
N THR A 20 15.62 -8.55 -5.14
CA THR A 20 16.45 -9.44 -4.32
C THR A 20 15.88 -9.61 -2.91
N LEU A 21 15.49 -8.51 -2.28
CA LEU A 21 14.90 -8.55 -0.93
C LEU A 21 13.53 -9.25 -0.92
N THR A 22 12.74 -9.12 -1.99
CA THR A 22 11.47 -9.84 -2.14
C THR A 22 11.70 -11.35 -2.16
N ILE A 23 12.66 -11.83 -2.94
CA ILE A 23 13.00 -13.24 -3.00
C ILE A 23 13.48 -13.75 -1.63
N GLN A 24 14.37 -13.01 -0.98
CA GLN A 24 14.86 -13.38 0.36
C GLN A 24 13.73 -13.42 1.40
N ALA A 25 12.79 -12.49 1.34
CA ALA A 25 11.61 -12.47 2.22
C ALA A 25 10.77 -13.75 2.01
N HIS A 26 10.52 -14.14 0.77
CA HIS A 26 9.78 -15.35 0.45
C HIS A 26 10.49 -16.62 0.94
N GLU A 27 11.82 -16.69 0.84
CA GLU A 27 12.62 -17.79 1.38
C GLU A 27 12.45 -17.93 2.89
N LEU A 28 12.18 -16.84 3.59
CA LEU A 28 11.90 -16.80 5.03
C LEU A 28 10.41 -16.98 5.38
N GLY A 29 9.57 -17.20 4.39
CA GLY A 29 8.12 -17.36 4.59
C GLY A 29 7.37 -16.05 4.83
N LEU A 30 7.96 -14.90 4.49
CA LEU A 30 7.36 -13.58 4.66
C LEU A 30 6.70 -13.10 3.36
N GLU A 31 5.58 -12.38 3.49
CA GLU A 31 4.99 -11.64 2.39
C GLU A 31 5.61 -10.24 2.28
N VAL A 32 5.49 -9.63 1.11
CA VAL A 32 6.08 -8.32 0.83
C VAL A 32 5.00 -7.30 0.49
N LEU A 33 5.02 -6.17 1.20
CA LEU A 33 4.30 -4.96 0.84
C LEU A 33 5.31 -4.00 0.20
N LEU A 34 5.18 -3.78 -1.11
CA LEU A 34 5.97 -2.80 -1.84
C LEU A 34 5.28 -1.43 -1.78
N GLU A 35 5.91 -0.46 -1.13
CA GLU A 35 5.40 0.90 -1.04
C GLU A 35 5.92 1.77 -2.18
N VAL A 36 5.00 2.41 -2.91
CA VAL A 36 5.29 3.35 -4.00
C VAL A 36 4.62 4.70 -3.74
N HIS A 37 5.21 5.78 -4.27
CA HIS A 37 4.71 7.16 -4.12
C HIS A 37 4.31 7.78 -5.44
N SER A 38 4.82 7.25 -6.56
CA SER A 38 4.62 7.82 -7.89
C SER A 38 4.62 6.75 -8.97
N THR A 39 4.14 7.13 -10.16
CA THR A 39 4.12 6.23 -11.32
C THR A 39 5.52 5.82 -11.81
N SER A 40 6.54 6.63 -11.52
CA SER A 40 7.93 6.30 -11.87
C SER A 40 8.46 5.08 -11.12
N GLU A 41 7.84 4.71 -10.00
CA GLU A 41 8.22 3.57 -9.17
C GLU A 41 7.49 2.28 -9.53
N LEU A 42 6.58 2.29 -10.51
CA LEU A 42 5.85 1.09 -10.91
C LEU A 42 6.74 0.00 -11.52
N SER A 43 7.93 0.36 -12.01
CA SER A 43 8.95 -0.58 -12.48
C SER A 43 9.55 -1.47 -11.38
N TYR A 44 9.30 -1.15 -10.12
CA TYR A 44 9.70 -1.98 -8.97
C TYR A 44 8.80 -3.22 -8.79
N ILE A 45 7.65 -3.28 -9.47
CA ILE A 45 6.71 -4.39 -9.36
C ILE A 45 7.21 -5.56 -10.20
N TYR A 46 7.40 -6.71 -9.56
CA TYR A 46 7.76 -7.97 -10.20
C TYR A 46 6.66 -9.01 -9.96
N LYS A 47 6.73 -10.12 -10.68
CA LYS A 47 5.74 -11.22 -10.57
C LYS A 47 5.64 -11.83 -9.16
N GLU A 48 6.65 -11.63 -8.32
CA GLU A 48 6.70 -12.10 -6.94
C GLU A 48 6.12 -11.10 -5.94
N THR A 49 5.72 -9.89 -6.37
CA THR A 49 5.16 -8.88 -5.46
C THR A 49 3.81 -9.33 -4.93
N ASP A 50 3.64 -9.38 -3.62
CA ASP A 50 2.40 -9.84 -2.96
C ASP A 50 1.37 -8.72 -2.79
N MET A 51 1.85 -7.54 -2.42
CA MET A 51 1.02 -6.35 -2.18
C MET A 51 1.74 -5.11 -2.69
N VAL A 52 0.98 -4.16 -3.25
CA VAL A 52 1.50 -2.84 -3.65
C VAL A 52 0.75 -1.78 -2.86
N GLY A 53 1.49 -1.02 -2.07
CA GLY A 53 0.97 0.09 -1.28
C GLY A 53 1.25 1.43 -1.95
N VAL A 54 0.22 2.25 -2.12
CA VAL A 54 0.37 3.63 -2.56
C VAL A 54 0.36 4.53 -1.35
N ASN A 55 1.50 5.16 -1.04
CA ASN A 55 1.60 6.07 0.08
C ASN A 55 1.18 7.48 -0.30
N ASN A 56 0.13 7.97 0.36
CA ASN A 56 -0.42 9.31 0.14
C ASN A 56 0.37 10.40 0.87
N ARG A 57 1.31 10.03 1.73
CA ARG A 57 2.19 10.97 2.42
C ARG A 57 3.44 11.22 1.59
N ASN A 58 3.73 12.47 1.28
CA ASN A 58 4.97 12.84 0.62
C ASN A 58 6.13 12.74 1.62
N LEU A 59 7.18 11.98 1.26
CA LEU A 59 8.33 11.75 2.14
C LEU A 59 9.17 13.00 2.40
N GLY A 60 9.18 13.97 1.47
CA GLY A 60 9.94 15.21 1.61
C GLY A 60 9.25 16.27 2.45
N SER A 61 7.97 16.50 2.20
CA SER A 61 7.17 17.53 2.87
C SER A 61 6.32 17.01 4.03
N PHE A 62 6.14 15.70 4.13
CA PHE A 62 5.21 15.01 5.04
C PHE A 62 3.74 15.44 4.86
N VAL A 63 3.42 16.14 3.79
CA VAL A 63 2.04 16.47 3.42
C VAL A 63 1.34 15.23 2.90
N THR A 64 0.11 14.98 3.36
CA THR A 64 -0.71 13.85 2.96
C THR A 64 -1.76 14.30 1.94
N ASP A 65 -1.84 13.58 0.82
CA ASP A 65 -2.78 13.84 -0.26
C ASP A 65 -3.40 12.51 -0.74
N ILE A 66 -4.63 12.24 -0.31
CA ILE A 66 -5.36 11.00 -0.65
C ILE A 66 -5.58 10.85 -2.17
N GLU A 67 -5.62 11.95 -2.91
CA GLU A 67 -5.75 11.92 -4.36
C GLU A 67 -4.59 11.19 -5.05
N ASN A 68 -3.45 11.04 -4.37
CA ASN A 68 -2.32 10.28 -4.90
C ASN A 68 -2.70 8.84 -5.24
N SER A 69 -3.46 8.17 -4.36
CA SER A 69 -3.96 6.82 -4.63
C SER A 69 -4.83 6.78 -5.88
N PHE A 70 -5.73 7.74 -6.04
CA PHE A 70 -6.61 7.79 -7.21
C PHE A 70 -5.84 8.08 -8.50
N ARG A 71 -4.87 9.00 -8.47
CA ARG A 71 -4.03 9.33 -9.63
C ARG A 71 -3.21 8.13 -10.11
N ILE A 72 -2.68 7.35 -9.19
CA ILE A 72 -1.83 6.21 -9.51
C ILE A 72 -2.64 4.96 -9.89
N ALA A 73 -3.87 4.82 -9.38
CA ALA A 73 -4.66 3.61 -9.48
C ALA A 73 -4.77 3.03 -10.90
N GLU A 74 -5.04 3.87 -11.89
CA GLU A 74 -5.21 3.41 -13.28
C GLU A 74 -3.88 2.94 -13.90
N GLU A 75 -2.81 3.67 -13.69
CA GLU A 75 -1.48 3.28 -14.20
C GLU A 75 -0.97 2.03 -13.47
N LEU A 76 -1.26 1.91 -12.18
CA LEU A 76 -0.93 0.73 -11.38
C LEU A 76 -1.66 -0.51 -11.90
N LYS A 77 -2.94 -0.41 -12.20
CA LYS A 77 -3.73 -1.52 -12.79
C LYS A 77 -3.16 -1.94 -14.14
N LYS A 78 -2.77 -0.98 -15.00
CA LYS A 78 -2.13 -1.29 -16.28
C LYS A 78 -0.80 -2.00 -16.09
N ALA A 79 0.06 -1.50 -15.21
CA ALA A 79 1.35 -2.12 -14.91
C ALA A 79 1.19 -3.55 -14.40
N ILE A 80 0.23 -3.80 -13.54
CA ILE A 80 -0.08 -5.14 -13.02
C ILE A 80 -0.60 -6.05 -14.14
N ALA A 81 -1.43 -5.54 -15.04
CA ALA A 81 -1.98 -6.33 -16.16
C ALA A 81 -0.92 -6.79 -17.16
N GLU A 82 0.21 -6.09 -17.25
CA GLU A 82 1.33 -6.43 -18.13
C GLU A 82 2.23 -7.54 -17.57
N ILE A 83 2.10 -7.87 -16.30
CA ILE A 83 2.92 -8.87 -15.62
C ILE A 83 2.10 -10.15 -15.46
N ASP A 84 2.74 -11.29 -15.74
CA ASP A 84 2.12 -12.62 -15.58
C ASP A 84 2.21 -13.07 -14.11
N PHE A 85 1.23 -12.68 -13.31
CA PHE A 85 1.11 -13.11 -11.93
C PHE A 85 0.36 -14.45 -11.84
N GLN A 86 0.81 -15.34 -10.96
CA GLN A 86 -0.01 -16.47 -10.51
C GLN A 86 -1.20 -15.95 -9.71
N THR A 87 -0.96 -15.02 -8.81
CA THR A 87 -1.97 -14.30 -8.02
C THR A 87 -1.66 -12.82 -8.11
N PRO A 88 -2.55 -11.99 -8.67
CA PRO A 88 -2.32 -10.54 -8.74
C PRO A 88 -2.12 -9.94 -7.35
N PRO A 89 -1.24 -8.93 -7.22
CA PRO A 89 -0.97 -8.30 -5.93
C PRO A 89 -2.20 -7.56 -5.39
N LEU A 90 -2.35 -7.57 -4.08
CA LEU A 90 -3.35 -6.78 -3.38
C LEU A 90 -2.93 -5.30 -3.41
N LEU A 91 -3.86 -4.41 -3.75
CA LEU A 91 -3.61 -2.97 -3.72
C LEU A 91 -3.97 -2.39 -2.35
N VAL A 92 -3.04 -1.65 -1.78
CA VAL A 92 -3.16 -1.03 -0.45
C VAL A 92 -3.02 0.49 -0.60
N SER A 93 -3.94 1.25 -0.01
CA SER A 93 -3.81 2.70 0.11
C SER A 93 -3.32 3.04 1.52
N GLU A 94 -2.27 3.85 1.60
CA GLU A 94 -1.57 4.15 2.85
C GLU A 94 -1.61 5.63 3.17
N SER A 95 -1.89 5.96 4.42
CA SER A 95 -1.91 7.30 4.98
C SER A 95 -3.09 8.18 4.52
N GLY A 96 -3.48 9.11 5.36
CA GLY A 96 -4.48 10.13 5.05
C GLY A 96 -5.92 9.67 5.05
N ILE A 97 -6.19 8.43 5.41
CA ILE A 97 -7.54 7.87 5.44
C ILE A 97 -8.13 8.12 6.83
N SER A 98 -9.27 8.81 6.89
CA SER A 98 -9.93 9.14 8.17
C SER A 98 -11.45 8.98 8.12
N HIS A 99 -12.04 8.80 6.94
CA HIS A 99 -13.48 8.73 6.75
C HIS A 99 -13.91 7.45 6.02
N PRO A 100 -15.05 6.83 6.41
CA PRO A 100 -15.58 5.64 5.74
C PRO A 100 -15.86 5.86 4.24
N GLU A 101 -16.30 7.06 3.86
CA GLU A 101 -16.58 7.43 2.46
C GLU A 101 -15.33 7.26 1.60
N THR A 102 -14.18 7.73 2.08
CA THR A 102 -12.89 7.61 1.39
C THR A 102 -12.54 6.15 1.15
N ILE A 103 -12.78 5.26 2.13
CA ILE A 103 -12.55 3.82 1.99
C ILE A 103 -13.44 3.24 0.89
N ARG A 104 -14.71 3.62 0.85
CA ARG A 104 -15.64 3.15 -0.19
C ARG A 104 -15.19 3.58 -1.59
N GLU A 105 -14.75 4.82 -1.73
CA GLU A 105 -14.23 5.36 -2.99
C GLU A 105 -12.94 4.65 -3.43
N LEU A 106 -12.00 4.45 -2.51
CA LEU A 106 -10.76 3.71 -2.76
C LEU A 106 -11.04 2.26 -3.16
N ARG A 107 -12.01 1.60 -2.53
CA ARG A 107 -12.43 0.24 -2.91
C ARG A 107 -12.96 0.23 -4.35
N SER A 108 -13.74 1.24 -4.74
CA SER A 108 -14.22 1.38 -6.11
C SER A 108 -13.08 1.59 -7.11
N ALA A 109 -11.99 2.24 -6.69
CA ALA A 109 -10.79 2.41 -7.50
C ALA A 109 -9.92 1.15 -7.59
N GLY A 110 -10.18 0.11 -6.77
CA GLY A 110 -9.48 -1.17 -6.82
C GLY A 110 -8.64 -1.50 -5.59
N PHE A 111 -8.57 -0.62 -4.62
CA PHE A 111 -7.86 -0.88 -3.36
C PHE A 111 -8.63 -1.85 -2.48
N ARG A 112 -7.93 -2.78 -1.84
CA ARG A 112 -8.51 -3.80 -0.96
C ARG A 112 -7.92 -3.79 0.44
N GLY A 113 -6.76 -3.13 0.62
CA GLY A 113 -6.14 -2.91 1.92
C GLY A 113 -5.98 -1.43 2.22
N PHE A 114 -5.98 -1.09 3.50
CA PHE A 114 -5.89 0.29 3.96
C PHE A 114 -4.98 0.34 5.18
N LEU A 115 -3.87 1.06 5.06
CA LEU A 115 -2.94 1.22 6.17
C LEU A 115 -3.24 2.55 6.88
N MET A 116 -3.71 2.45 8.11
CA MET A 116 -4.20 3.58 8.90
C MET A 116 -3.62 3.52 10.31
N GLY A 117 -2.83 4.51 10.68
CA GLY A 117 -2.30 4.62 12.05
C GLY A 117 -2.71 5.93 12.71
N GLU A 118 -2.42 7.03 12.04
CA GLU A 118 -2.59 8.38 12.59
C GLU A 118 -4.04 8.67 13.05
N THR A 119 -5.03 8.24 12.28
CA THR A 119 -6.46 8.42 12.60
C THR A 119 -6.81 7.85 13.97
N PHE A 120 -6.27 6.69 14.31
CA PHE A 120 -6.55 6.03 15.59
C PHE A 120 -5.67 6.57 16.72
N MET A 121 -4.41 6.88 16.42
CA MET A 121 -3.45 7.39 17.41
C MET A 121 -3.76 8.81 17.90
N ARG A 122 -4.58 9.56 17.17
CA ARG A 122 -5.04 10.90 17.55
C ARG A 122 -6.23 10.89 18.50
N THR A 123 -6.84 9.74 18.72
CA THR A 123 -8.04 9.61 19.58
C THR A 123 -7.69 9.06 20.94
N ASP A 124 -8.50 9.39 21.94
CA ASP A 124 -8.34 8.86 23.30
C ASP A 124 -8.74 7.39 23.39
N ASP A 125 -9.62 6.93 22.48
CA ASP A 125 -10.07 5.54 22.40
C ASP A 125 -9.96 5.02 20.96
N PRO A 126 -8.80 4.47 20.57
CA PRO A 126 -8.57 3.93 19.24
C PRO A 126 -9.53 2.77 18.87
N GLY A 127 -9.93 1.97 19.84
CA GLY A 127 -10.84 0.84 19.64
C GLY A 127 -12.22 1.30 19.19
N SER A 128 -12.82 2.26 19.90
CA SER A 128 -14.11 2.85 19.53
C SER A 128 -14.05 3.52 18.16
N THR A 129 -12.97 4.23 17.87
CA THR A 129 -12.77 4.89 16.57
C THR A 129 -12.73 3.87 15.44
N LEU A 130 -12.06 2.73 15.63
CA LEU A 130 -12.04 1.65 14.67
C LEU A 130 -13.42 1.03 14.45
N GLU A 131 -14.15 0.81 15.52
CA GLU A 131 -15.50 0.26 15.47
C GLU A 131 -16.46 1.16 14.68
N GLU A 132 -16.44 2.45 14.95
CA GLU A 132 -17.22 3.45 14.22
C GLU A 132 -16.87 3.48 12.72
N LEU A 133 -15.58 3.41 12.39
CA LEU A 133 -15.10 3.36 11.02
C LEU A 133 -15.61 2.11 10.29
N ILE A 134 -15.52 0.94 10.93
CA ILE A 134 -15.99 -0.34 10.36
C ILE A 134 -17.49 -0.29 10.10
N HIS A 135 -18.29 0.24 11.02
CA HIS A 135 -19.73 0.38 10.84
C HIS A 135 -20.11 1.34 9.70
N GLY A 136 -19.24 2.30 9.36
CA GLY A 136 -19.45 3.27 8.30
C GLY A 136 -19.05 2.81 6.89
N ILE A 137 -18.36 1.69 6.79
CA ILE A 137 -17.85 1.18 5.49
C ILE A 137 -18.97 0.54 4.64
#